data_0a5d549e827c2aad31f2abd14594fb92
#
_entry.id   0a5d549e827c2aad31f2abd14594fb92
#
_cell.length_a   1.000
_cell.length_b   1.000
_cell.length_c   1.000
_cell.angle_alpha   90.00
_cell.angle_beta   90.00
_cell.angle_gamma   90.00
#
_symmetry.space_group_name_H-M   'P 1'
#
loop_
_entity.id
_entity.type
_entity.pdbx_description
1 polymer ?
#
loop_
_entity_poly.entity_id
_entity_poly.type
_entity_poly.pdbx_seq_one_letter_code
_entity_poly.pdbx_strand_id
1 'polypeptide(L)'
;MNSTFKVVFNKARGALMVVNEVTSSVQGKGTKTVVAAAVAAMIAGVSGSAMATETDTEIKATDTALKATFTKAETQDNVASSLIGTLGDKLVLKNVTNKGMYAAGSLDLTASSADNVVTLKNGSVSNFSGKVTSTNHFGAVVTATTGTLKIDNVTFENNKFDEVKTGDNPHNGTRGIIRAAGANLEVAKSTFAGNEAVLGGAINVWSNGENTVKITDSTFTGNATKSHGGAVYITGSQVETTIADATFSKNTSGKQGGALQLAGAGETTITNTTFSENAAGTFGGAINATGTKVAATNVTFEGNKAASADGHGGALFVDGQGASYTQAGGKFVGNSAKKNGGAIRVQDGADLALKNVVFDGNTAANGGAVDTFNAGAVTFTDTTF
;
A
#
# COMPACT_ATOMS: atom_id res chain seq x y z
N MET A 1 13.04 -26.04 -47.04
CA MET A 1 13.02 -24.56 -47.17
C MET A 1 14.03 -24.00 -46.19
N ASN A 2 15.13 -23.42 -46.68
CA ASN A 2 16.14 -22.79 -45.84
C ASN A 2 15.56 -21.45 -45.33
N SER A 3 15.33 -21.34 -44.04
CA SER A 3 14.99 -20.07 -43.45
C SER A 3 16.28 -19.26 -43.25
N THR A 4 16.40 -18.19 -44.00
CA THR A 4 17.50 -17.22 -43.86
C THR A 4 17.20 -16.27 -42.68
N PHE A 5 18.13 -16.20 -41.76
CA PHE A 5 18.06 -15.26 -40.63
C PHE A 5 19.02 -14.10 -40.88
N LYS A 6 18.58 -12.89 -40.60
CA LYS A 6 19.37 -11.67 -40.69
C LYS A 6 19.59 -11.06 -39.33
N VAL A 7 20.83 -10.67 -39.06
CA VAL A 7 21.15 -9.91 -37.82
C VAL A 7 21.02 -8.43 -38.13
N VAL A 8 20.20 -7.73 -37.40
CA VAL A 8 20.03 -6.28 -37.54
C VAL A 8 20.27 -5.59 -36.23
N PHE A 9 20.85 -4.40 -36.26
CA PHE A 9 21.05 -3.57 -35.10
C PHE A 9 19.78 -2.76 -34.81
N ASN A 10 19.19 -2.96 -33.67
CA ASN A 10 18.03 -2.19 -33.24
C ASN A 10 18.49 -0.94 -32.49
N LYS A 11 18.42 0.20 -33.15
CA LYS A 11 18.84 1.50 -32.60
C LYS A 11 18.07 1.91 -31.34
N ALA A 12 16.81 1.52 -31.20
CA ALA A 12 15.98 1.82 -30.05
C ALA A 12 16.32 0.98 -28.81
N ARG A 13 16.97 -0.17 -29.02
CA ARG A 13 17.36 -1.09 -27.92
C ARG A 13 18.88 -1.17 -27.72
N GLY A 14 19.68 -0.56 -28.61
CA GLY A 14 21.13 -0.63 -28.53
C GLY A 14 21.72 -2.04 -28.66
N ALA A 15 20.99 -2.99 -29.28
CA ALA A 15 21.36 -4.40 -29.34
C ALA A 15 21.20 -5.00 -30.73
N LEU A 16 22.02 -6.04 -31.03
CA LEU A 16 21.88 -6.86 -32.21
C LEU A 16 20.72 -7.85 -32.01
N MET A 17 19.84 -7.92 -32.99
CA MET A 17 18.72 -8.86 -33.01
C MET A 17 18.78 -9.74 -34.25
N VAL A 18 18.45 -11.02 -34.06
CA VAL A 18 18.30 -11.99 -35.19
C VAL A 18 16.82 -11.98 -35.59
N VAL A 19 16.55 -11.63 -36.83
CA VAL A 19 15.19 -11.59 -37.36
C VAL A 19 15.08 -12.50 -38.59
N ASN A 20 13.95 -13.15 -38.73
CA ASN A 20 13.65 -13.93 -39.93
C ASN A 20 13.25 -12.95 -41.06
N GLU A 21 13.77 -13.12 -42.25
CA GLU A 21 13.51 -12.24 -43.41
C GLU A 21 12.01 -12.12 -43.73
N VAL A 22 11.22 -13.17 -43.48
CA VAL A 22 9.76 -13.15 -43.71
C VAL A 22 9.00 -12.33 -42.69
N THR A 23 9.54 -12.16 -41.49
CA THR A 23 8.90 -11.38 -40.42
C THR A 23 9.33 -9.91 -40.38
N SER A 24 10.41 -9.55 -41.05
CA SER A 24 10.93 -8.18 -41.04
C SER A 24 10.02 -7.17 -41.74
N SER A 25 9.22 -7.60 -42.73
CA SER A 25 8.28 -6.72 -43.43
C SER A 25 6.94 -6.51 -42.73
N VAL A 26 6.56 -7.41 -41.79
CA VAL A 26 5.28 -7.34 -41.09
C VAL A 26 5.45 -6.67 -39.74
N GLN A 27 6.60 -6.81 -39.07
CA GLN A 27 6.85 -6.22 -37.76
C GLN A 27 7.16 -4.70 -37.76
N GLY A 28 7.49 -4.14 -38.93
CA GLY A 28 7.88 -2.75 -39.06
C GLY A 28 6.71 -1.75 -38.97
N LYS A 29 5.48 -2.17 -39.22
CA LYS A 29 4.32 -1.26 -39.32
C LYS A 29 3.08 -1.66 -38.50
N GLY A 30 2.91 -2.92 -38.15
CA GLY A 30 1.68 -3.38 -37.51
C GLY A 30 1.70 -3.32 -35.98
N THR A 31 2.76 -3.76 -35.38
CA THR A 31 2.80 -3.98 -33.91
C THR A 31 3.03 -2.72 -33.10
N LYS A 32 3.78 -1.77 -33.65
CA LYS A 32 3.96 -0.47 -32.97
C LYS A 32 2.69 0.38 -32.99
N THR A 33 1.93 0.30 -34.08
CA THR A 33 0.69 1.11 -34.23
C THR A 33 -0.46 0.54 -33.40
N VAL A 34 -0.53 -0.80 -33.24
CA VAL A 34 -1.61 -1.44 -32.47
C VAL A 34 -1.39 -1.27 -30.96
N VAL A 35 -0.15 -1.40 -30.48
CA VAL A 35 0.15 -1.18 -29.06
C VAL A 35 0.09 0.30 -28.70
N ALA A 36 0.60 1.18 -29.55
CA ALA A 36 0.47 2.62 -29.37
C ALA A 36 -0.98 3.10 -29.54
N ALA A 37 -1.74 2.51 -30.47
CA ALA A 37 -3.16 2.81 -30.65
C ALA A 37 -4.04 2.24 -29.56
N ALA A 38 -3.72 1.06 -29.01
CA ALA A 38 -4.44 0.51 -27.86
C ALA A 38 -4.16 1.32 -26.59
N VAL A 39 -2.91 1.71 -26.35
CA VAL A 39 -2.55 2.60 -25.24
C VAL A 39 -3.08 4.01 -25.45
N ALA A 40 -3.01 4.54 -26.67
CA ALA A 40 -3.58 5.84 -27.01
C ALA A 40 -5.11 5.81 -27.00
N ALA A 41 -5.77 4.71 -27.37
CA ALA A 41 -7.22 4.56 -27.25
C ALA A 41 -7.67 4.38 -25.80
N MET A 42 -6.85 3.76 -24.96
CA MET A 42 -7.07 3.72 -23.51
C MET A 42 -6.98 5.10 -22.85
N ILE A 43 -6.05 5.91 -23.34
CA ILE A 43 -5.84 7.30 -22.89
C ILE A 43 -6.81 8.25 -23.58
N ALA A 44 -7.16 8.01 -24.86
CA ALA A 44 -8.07 8.85 -25.65
C ALA A 44 -9.55 8.56 -25.40
N GLY A 45 -9.93 7.39 -24.90
CA GLY A 45 -11.28 7.10 -24.38
C GLY A 45 -11.61 7.91 -23.12
N VAL A 46 -10.60 8.50 -22.49
CA VAL A 46 -10.70 9.52 -21.45
C VAL A 46 -10.70 10.91 -22.12
N SER A 47 -11.70 11.17 -22.97
CA SER A 47 -11.80 12.44 -23.66
C SER A 47 -11.99 13.60 -22.69
N GLY A 48 -11.08 14.57 -22.72
CA GLY A 48 -11.38 15.91 -22.30
C GLY A 48 -10.55 16.54 -21.20
N SER A 49 -9.40 16.03 -20.84
CA SER A 49 -8.38 16.86 -20.19
C SER A 49 -7.00 16.35 -20.53
N ALA A 50 -6.18 17.25 -21.05
CA ALA A 50 -4.86 16.96 -21.55
C ALA A 50 -4.02 16.20 -20.51
N MET A 51 -3.80 14.92 -20.77
CA MET A 51 -2.69 14.20 -20.17
C MET A 51 -1.43 14.69 -20.89
N ALA A 52 -0.53 15.32 -20.16
CA ALA A 52 0.80 15.55 -20.69
C ALA A 52 1.50 14.17 -20.66
N THR A 53 1.53 13.53 -21.80
CA THR A 53 2.27 12.28 -21.98
C THR A 53 3.73 12.62 -22.22
N GLU A 54 4.56 12.46 -21.21
CA GLU A 54 5.94 12.06 -21.49
C GLU A 54 5.98 10.55 -21.42
N THR A 55 6.27 10.00 -22.56
CA THR A 55 6.13 8.62 -22.97
C THR A 55 7.13 7.71 -22.30
N ASP A 56 6.66 6.85 -21.43
CA ASP A 56 7.20 5.50 -21.27
C ASP A 56 6.12 4.62 -20.58
N THR A 57 5.03 4.41 -21.28
CA THR A 57 4.01 3.46 -20.84
C THR A 57 4.20 2.18 -21.63
N GLU A 58 4.83 1.18 -21.05
CA GLU A 58 4.93 -0.14 -21.66
C GLU A 58 4.03 -1.10 -20.87
N ILE A 59 2.83 -1.35 -21.40
CA ILE A 59 1.95 -2.42 -20.93
C ILE A 59 2.14 -3.60 -21.85
N LYS A 60 2.78 -4.67 -21.37
CA LYS A 60 2.92 -5.93 -22.12
C LYS A 60 2.01 -6.99 -21.52
N ALA A 61 1.14 -7.51 -22.34
CA ALA A 61 0.17 -8.51 -21.98
C ALA A 61 0.56 -9.92 -22.46
N THR A 62 0.54 -10.90 -21.56
CA THR A 62 0.38 -12.33 -21.88
C THR A 62 -0.44 -13.02 -20.78
N ASP A 63 -1.50 -13.70 -21.22
CA ASP A 63 -2.32 -14.70 -20.51
C ASP A 63 -3.02 -14.35 -19.20
N THR A 64 -4.23 -14.04 -19.34
CA THR A 64 -5.48 -14.13 -18.58
C THR A 64 -6.31 -12.86 -18.76
N ALA A 65 -7.57 -13.02 -19.12
CA ALA A 65 -8.46 -11.88 -19.42
C ALA A 65 -8.62 -10.95 -18.21
N LEU A 66 -7.94 -9.82 -18.24
CA LEU A 66 -8.07 -8.77 -17.27
C LEU A 66 -9.10 -7.76 -17.77
N LYS A 67 -10.17 -7.57 -17.02
CA LYS A 67 -11.01 -6.38 -17.17
C LYS A 67 -10.39 -5.29 -16.33
N ALA A 68 -9.57 -4.46 -16.91
CA ALA A 68 -9.17 -3.21 -16.31
C ALA A 68 -10.18 -2.14 -16.72
N THR A 69 -10.94 -1.64 -15.77
CA THR A 69 -11.85 -0.52 -16.00
C THR A 69 -11.15 0.75 -15.55
N PHE A 70 -10.81 1.61 -16.49
CA PHE A 70 -10.37 2.97 -16.17
C PHE A 70 -11.63 3.80 -15.92
N THR A 71 -11.89 4.11 -14.68
CA THR A 71 -13.00 4.99 -14.33
C THR A 71 -12.55 6.43 -14.48
N LYS A 72 -13.01 7.10 -15.53
CA LYS A 72 -12.99 8.54 -15.58
C LYS A 72 -14.11 9.05 -14.67
N ALA A 73 -13.73 9.65 -13.59
CA ALA A 73 -14.68 10.36 -12.78
C ALA A 73 -14.65 11.84 -13.17
N GLU A 74 -15.46 12.22 -14.11
CA GLU A 74 -15.96 13.58 -14.22
C GLU A 74 -17.45 13.61 -13.87
N THR A 75 -17.83 14.67 -13.20
CA THR A 75 -19.20 15.04 -12.91
C THR A 75 -20.09 14.75 -14.11
N GLN A 76 -20.99 13.80 -13.94
CA GLN A 76 -22.19 13.47 -14.70
C GLN A 76 -22.14 12.40 -15.80
N ASP A 77 -21.01 12.03 -16.37
CA ASP A 77 -21.00 10.92 -17.31
C ASP A 77 -19.98 9.84 -16.88
N ASN A 78 -20.47 8.81 -16.23
CA ASN A 78 -19.72 7.58 -15.97
C ASN A 78 -19.47 6.83 -17.28
N VAL A 79 -18.47 7.22 -18.03
CA VAL A 79 -17.99 6.41 -19.14
C VAL A 79 -16.96 5.44 -18.61
N ALA A 80 -17.43 4.28 -18.20
CA ALA A 80 -16.58 3.13 -17.91
C ALA A 80 -16.03 2.61 -19.24
N SER A 81 -14.81 2.94 -19.57
CA SER A 81 -14.07 2.24 -20.63
C SER A 81 -13.53 0.95 -20.05
N SER A 82 -14.22 -0.15 -20.28
CA SER A 82 -13.68 -1.46 -19.91
C SER A 82 -12.57 -1.82 -20.89
N LEU A 83 -11.35 -1.92 -20.38
CA LEU A 83 -10.23 -2.48 -21.10
C LEU A 83 -10.26 -4.00 -20.91
N ILE A 84 -10.64 -4.72 -21.95
CA ILE A 84 -10.39 -6.15 -22.03
C ILE A 84 -9.00 -6.28 -22.60
N GLY A 85 -8.02 -6.50 -21.73
CA GLY A 85 -6.64 -6.69 -22.11
C GLY A 85 -6.03 -7.77 -21.25
N THR A 86 -5.12 -8.53 -21.81
CA THR A 86 -4.29 -9.44 -21.07
C THR A 86 -3.10 -8.64 -20.57
N LEU A 87 -2.90 -8.51 -19.26
CA LEU A 87 -1.66 -7.95 -18.72
C LEU A 87 -0.53 -8.95 -18.88
N GLY A 88 0.58 -8.49 -19.39
CA GLY A 88 1.71 -9.33 -19.61
C GLY A 88 2.60 -9.52 -18.41
N ASP A 89 3.75 -10.09 -18.68
CA ASP A 89 4.75 -10.40 -17.65
C ASP A 89 5.34 -9.16 -16.97
N LYS A 90 4.94 -7.95 -17.40
CA LYS A 90 5.49 -6.72 -16.85
C LYS A 90 4.53 -5.54 -16.98
N LEU A 91 4.17 -4.93 -15.85
CA LEU A 91 3.49 -3.64 -15.78
C LEU A 91 4.51 -2.54 -15.50
N VAL A 92 4.63 -1.55 -16.39
CA VAL A 92 5.45 -0.36 -16.14
C VAL A 92 4.61 0.88 -16.41
N LEU A 93 4.34 1.65 -15.35
CA LEU A 93 3.73 2.98 -15.42
C LEU A 93 4.72 3.98 -14.85
N LYS A 94 5.12 4.97 -15.65
CA LYS A 94 6.15 5.94 -15.26
C LYS A 94 5.75 7.36 -15.65
N ASN A 95 5.99 8.32 -14.74
CA ASN A 95 5.80 9.75 -14.98
C ASN A 95 4.37 10.15 -15.41
N VAL A 96 3.36 9.47 -14.88
CA VAL A 96 1.97 9.82 -15.17
C VAL A 96 1.52 10.96 -14.28
N THR A 97 1.19 12.10 -14.87
CA THR A 97 0.63 13.26 -14.16
C THR A 97 -0.84 13.41 -14.48
N ASN A 98 -1.67 13.35 -13.47
CA ASN A 98 -3.09 13.61 -13.59
C ASN A 98 -3.40 15.08 -13.25
N LYS A 99 -3.92 15.83 -14.21
CA LYS A 99 -4.36 17.23 -14.04
C LYS A 99 -5.86 17.35 -13.80
N GLY A 100 -6.60 16.27 -13.77
CA GLY A 100 -8.07 16.25 -13.66
C GLY A 100 -8.58 16.07 -12.25
N MET A 101 -9.90 16.17 -12.10
CA MET A 101 -10.64 16.19 -10.81
C MET A 101 -10.65 14.87 -10.05
N TYR A 102 -10.14 13.82 -10.62
CA TYR A 102 -9.98 12.51 -9.98
C TYR A 102 -8.60 12.00 -10.32
N ALA A 103 -8.11 11.01 -9.60
CA ALA A 103 -7.03 10.19 -10.09
C ALA A 103 -7.53 9.51 -11.39
N ALA A 104 -7.65 10.28 -12.47
CA ALA A 104 -7.99 9.75 -13.77
C ALA A 104 -6.88 8.78 -14.13
N GLY A 105 -7.25 7.52 -14.32
CA GLY A 105 -6.29 6.47 -14.50
C GLY A 105 -6.05 5.60 -13.27
N SER A 106 -6.89 5.69 -12.24
CA SER A 106 -6.99 4.60 -11.28
C SER A 106 -7.34 3.32 -12.06
N LEU A 107 -6.46 2.35 -12.00
CA LEU A 107 -6.70 1.04 -12.55
C LEU A 107 -7.73 0.36 -11.66
N ASP A 108 -9.00 0.36 -12.07
CA ASP A 108 -10.05 -0.34 -11.37
C ASP A 108 -10.00 -1.82 -11.76
N LEU A 109 -9.46 -2.63 -10.87
CA LEU A 109 -9.33 -4.06 -11.03
C LEU A 109 -10.51 -4.76 -10.38
N THR A 110 -11.70 -4.54 -10.92
CA THR A 110 -12.89 -5.26 -10.48
C THR A 110 -12.85 -6.67 -11.06
N ALA A 111 -12.63 -7.67 -10.21
CA ALA A 111 -12.82 -9.06 -10.59
C ALA A 111 -14.30 -9.30 -10.94
N SER A 112 -14.57 -10.09 -11.96
CA SER A 112 -15.94 -10.37 -12.42
C SER A 112 -16.75 -11.23 -11.43
N SER A 113 -16.09 -11.86 -10.46
CA SER A 113 -16.70 -12.60 -9.34
C SER A 113 -15.77 -12.63 -8.13
N ALA A 114 -16.32 -13.04 -6.98
CA ALA A 114 -15.53 -13.18 -5.74
C ALA A 114 -14.40 -14.22 -5.85
N ASP A 115 -14.52 -15.19 -6.73
CA ASP A 115 -13.52 -16.26 -6.93
C ASP A 115 -12.41 -15.86 -7.90
N ASN A 116 -12.53 -14.73 -8.59
CA ASN A 116 -11.55 -14.30 -9.58
C ASN A 116 -10.33 -13.64 -8.94
N VAL A 117 -9.16 -13.99 -9.48
CA VAL A 117 -7.87 -13.45 -9.07
C VAL A 117 -7.31 -12.57 -10.19
N VAL A 118 -6.93 -11.36 -9.81
CA VAL A 118 -6.19 -10.44 -10.67
C VAL A 118 -4.77 -10.31 -10.13
N THR A 119 -3.76 -10.54 -10.97
CA THR A 119 -2.36 -10.49 -10.58
C THR A 119 -1.63 -9.38 -11.32
N LEU A 120 -1.00 -8.46 -10.56
CA LEU A 120 0.03 -7.55 -11.05
C LEU A 120 1.38 -8.14 -10.66
N LYS A 121 2.28 -8.34 -11.63
CA LYS A 121 3.59 -8.95 -11.34
C LYS A 121 4.73 -8.35 -12.17
N ASN A 122 5.94 -8.47 -11.63
CA ASN A 122 7.21 -8.16 -12.31
C ASN A 122 7.23 -6.74 -12.92
N GLY A 123 6.79 -5.73 -12.19
CA GLY A 123 6.66 -4.41 -12.75
C GLY A 123 7.03 -3.26 -11.83
N SER A 124 6.78 -2.06 -12.33
CA SER A 124 6.95 -0.85 -11.55
C SER A 124 5.87 0.19 -11.88
N VAL A 125 5.49 0.92 -10.85
CA VAL A 125 4.61 2.09 -10.93
C VAL A 125 5.31 3.23 -10.23
N SER A 126 5.78 4.23 -10.96
CA SER A 126 6.61 5.28 -10.38
C SER A 126 6.24 6.68 -10.83
N ASN A 127 6.39 7.66 -9.92
CA ASN A 127 6.18 9.07 -10.16
C ASN A 127 4.76 9.38 -10.69
N PHE A 128 3.78 8.60 -10.26
CA PHE A 128 2.38 8.90 -10.53
C PHE A 128 1.94 10.02 -9.58
N SER A 129 1.38 11.09 -10.11
CA SER A 129 0.96 12.23 -9.30
C SER A 129 -0.42 12.72 -9.71
N GLY A 130 -1.16 13.26 -8.77
CA GLY A 130 -2.48 13.80 -9.07
C GLY A 130 -3.04 14.65 -7.95
N LYS A 131 -4.02 15.50 -8.31
CA LYS A 131 -4.89 16.18 -7.35
C LYS A 131 -6.25 15.51 -7.38
N VAL A 132 -6.72 15.12 -6.21
CA VAL A 132 -8.08 14.62 -6.06
C VAL A 132 -8.97 15.78 -5.64
N THR A 133 -10.01 16.05 -6.40
CA THR A 133 -10.94 17.17 -6.13
C THR A 133 -12.31 16.67 -5.66
N SER A 134 -12.47 15.37 -5.45
CA SER A 134 -13.73 14.75 -5.06
C SER A 134 -13.73 14.21 -3.65
N THR A 135 -14.90 14.21 -3.03
CA THR A 135 -15.19 13.56 -1.76
C THR A 135 -15.26 12.03 -1.85
N ASN A 136 -15.18 11.48 -3.06
CA ASN A 136 -15.25 10.04 -3.28
C ASN A 136 -13.92 9.35 -2.94
N HIS A 137 -14.02 8.18 -2.33
CA HIS A 137 -12.91 7.48 -1.72
C HIS A 137 -12.30 6.46 -2.69
N PHE A 138 -11.35 6.88 -3.52
CA PHE A 138 -10.70 5.98 -4.49
C PHE A 138 -9.24 5.70 -4.12
N GLY A 139 -8.72 4.55 -4.56
CA GLY A 139 -7.30 4.29 -4.62
C GLY A 139 -6.65 5.22 -5.65
N ALA A 140 -5.41 5.60 -5.41
CA ALA A 140 -4.73 6.57 -6.28
C ALA A 140 -4.32 5.95 -7.62
N VAL A 141 -3.83 4.71 -7.60
CA VAL A 141 -3.35 4.00 -8.80
C VAL A 141 -4.18 2.73 -9.05
N VAL A 142 -4.40 1.93 -8.01
CA VAL A 142 -5.13 0.65 -8.13
C VAL A 142 -6.28 0.62 -7.14
N THR A 143 -7.47 0.27 -7.63
CA THR A 143 -8.64 -0.02 -6.79
C THR A 143 -9.15 -1.43 -7.09
N ALA A 144 -9.37 -2.24 -6.07
CA ALA A 144 -10.00 -3.55 -6.16
C ALA A 144 -11.24 -3.58 -5.24
N THR A 145 -12.39 -4.01 -5.77
CA THR A 145 -13.67 -4.00 -5.05
C THR A 145 -14.26 -5.38 -4.84
N THR A 146 -13.80 -6.38 -5.57
CA THR A 146 -14.25 -7.78 -5.45
C THR A 146 -13.10 -8.73 -5.79
N GLY A 147 -13.23 -9.99 -5.40
CA GLY A 147 -12.27 -11.04 -5.70
C GLY A 147 -10.95 -10.86 -4.95
N THR A 148 -9.85 -11.26 -5.57
CA THR A 148 -8.52 -11.19 -5.00
C THR A 148 -7.58 -10.39 -5.90
N LEU A 149 -6.98 -9.34 -5.36
CA LEU A 149 -5.86 -8.64 -5.98
C LEU A 149 -4.55 -9.21 -5.47
N LYS A 150 -3.73 -9.73 -6.38
CA LYS A 150 -2.35 -10.17 -6.09
C LYS A 150 -1.34 -9.20 -6.67
N ILE A 151 -0.36 -8.84 -5.86
CA ILE A 151 0.77 -7.99 -6.24
C ILE A 151 2.03 -8.79 -5.91
N ASP A 152 2.78 -9.18 -6.94
CA ASP A 152 3.95 -10.04 -6.82
C ASP A 152 5.14 -9.43 -7.57
N ASN A 153 6.21 -9.14 -6.83
CA ASN A 153 7.43 -8.55 -7.37
C ASN A 153 7.18 -7.23 -8.14
N VAL A 154 6.44 -6.31 -7.54
CA VAL A 154 6.14 -4.99 -8.11
C VAL A 154 6.71 -3.89 -7.24
N THR A 155 7.31 -2.88 -7.87
CA THR A 155 7.78 -1.66 -7.18
C THR A 155 6.81 -0.51 -7.41
N PHE A 156 6.31 0.07 -6.32
CA PHE A 156 5.55 1.32 -6.32
C PHE A 156 6.41 2.42 -5.69
N GLU A 157 6.81 3.40 -6.47
CA GLU A 157 7.80 4.38 -6.02
C GLU A 157 7.39 5.83 -6.32
N ASN A 158 7.50 6.70 -5.31
CA ASN A 158 7.29 8.14 -5.42
C ASN A 158 5.93 8.53 -6.03
N ASN A 159 4.90 7.72 -5.82
CA ASN A 159 3.55 8.05 -6.24
C ASN A 159 2.91 8.98 -5.19
N LYS A 160 2.49 10.18 -5.59
CA LYS A 160 2.05 11.23 -4.67
C LYS A 160 0.71 11.81 -5.07
N PHE A 161 -0.20 11.84 -4.12
CA PHE A 161 -1.54 12.39 -4.29
C PHE A 161 -1.85 13.40 -3.21
N ASP A 162 -2.05 14.63 -3.63
CA ASP A 162 -2.37 15.72 -2.73
C ASP A 162 -3.78 15.59 -2.15
N GLU A 163 -3.90 16.02 -0.89
CA GLU A 163 -5.17 16.17 -0.20
C GLU A 163 -6.03 17.23 -0.89
N VAL A 164 -7.29 16.89 -1.12
CA VAL A 164 -8.29 17.89 -1.49
C VAL A 164 -8.87 18.50 -0.25
N LYS A 165 -8.65 19.77 -0.08
CA LYS A 165 -9.37 20.56 0.91
C LYS A 165 -10.80 20.82 0.42
N THR A 166 -11.70 19.88 0.62
CA THR A 166 -13.14 20.10 0.44
C THR A 166 -13.83 19.80 1.77
N GLY A 167 -14.10 20.85 2.52
CA GLY A 167 -14.80 20.77 3.81
C GLY A 167 -13.95 20.19 4.94
N ASP A 168 -14.54 20.13 6.13
CA ASP A 168 -13.88 19.77 7.39
C ASP A 168 -13.63 18.26 7.59
N ASN A 169 -13.83 17.42 6.57
CA ASN A 169 -13.58 16.00 6.72
C ASN A 169 -12.14 15.65 6.29
N PRO A 170 -11.24 15.38 7.24
CA PRO A 170 -9.84 15.06 6.97
C PRO A 170 -9.64 13.72 6.25
N HIS A 171 -10.72 12.99 5.99
CA HIS A 171 -10.71 11.69 5.30
C HIS A 171 -11.12 11.79 3.83
N ASN A 172 -11.40 12.99 3.34
CA ASN A 172 -11.70 13.21 1.91
C ASN A 172 -10.41 13.18 1.10
N GLY A 173 -10.35 12.34 0.09
CA GLY A 173 -9.21 12.22 -0.81
C GLY A 173 -8.83 10.79 -1.15
N THR A 174 -7.66 10.63 -1.76
CA THR A 174 -7.15 9.31 -2.16
C THR A 174 -6.82 8.44 -0.96
N ARG A 175 -7.23 7.20 -1.02
CA ARG A 175 -6.98 6.20 0.00
C ARG A 175 -6.00 5.15 -0.52
N GLY A 176 -4.72 5.31 -0.17
CA GLY A 176 -3.65 4.46 -0.64
C GLY A 176 -3.30 4.65 -2.11
N ILE A 177 -2.12 4.26 -2.49
CA ILE A 177 -1.76 4.03 -3.89
C ILE A 177 -2.54 2.82 -4.40
N ILE A 178 -2.69 1.81 -3.54
CA ILE A 178 -3.57 0.66 -3.72
C ILE A 178 -4.70 0.74 -2.72
N ARG A 179 -5.91 0.55 -3.20
CA ARG A 179 -7.10 0.40 -2.37
C ARG A 179 -7.77 -0.95 -2.60
N ALA A 180 -7.93 -1.73 -1.55
CA ALA A 180 -8.81 -2.89 -1.53
C ALA A 180 -10.08 -2.54 -0.73
N ALA A 181 -11.22 -2.43 -1.42
CA ALA A 181 -12.49 -2.04 -0.81
C ALA A 181 -13.52 -3.16 -0.99
N GLY A 182 -13.44 -4.18 -0.13
CA GLY A 182 -14.26 -5.40 -0.25
C GLY A 182 -13.59 -6.50 -1.08
N ALA A 183 -12.34 -6.36 -1.46
CA ALA A 183 -11.53 -7.39 -2.12
C ALA A 183 -10.49 -7.97 -1.16
N ASN A 184 -10.09 -9.20 -1.39
CA ASN A 184 -8.90 -9.77 -0.80
C ASN A 184 -7.64 -9.14 -1.40
N LEU A 185 -6.58 -9.00 -0.60
CA LEU A 185 -5.31 -8.43 -1.04
C LEU A 185 -4.15 -9.35 -0.67
N GLU A 186 -3.38 -9.76 -1.65
CA GLU A 186 -2.12 -10.46 -1.45
C GLU A 186 -0.97 -9.62 -2.03
N VAL A 187 0.02 -9.31 -1.20
CA VAL A 187 1.23 -8.58 -1.59
C VAL A 187 2.44 -9.43 -1.26
N ALA A 188 3.25 -9.74 -2.24
CA ALA A 188 4.46 -10.54 -2.06
C ALA A 188 5.66 -9.93 -2.78
N LYS A 189 6.84 -10.02 -2.19
CA LYS A 189 8.13 -9.63 -2.80
C LYS A 189 8.12 -8.24 -3.44
N SER A 190 7.33 -7.34 -2.89
CA SER A 190 7.05 -6.05 -3.48
C SER A 190 7.60 -4.89 -2.66
N THR A 191 7.88 -3.78 -3.33
CA THR A 191 8.46 -2.60 -2.71
C THR A 191 7.52 -1.41 -2.86
N PHE A 192 7.27 -0.73 -1.75
CA PHE A 192 6.52 0.53 -1.70
C PHE A 192 7.42 1.59 -1.10
N ALA A 193 7.89 2.53 -1.92
CA ALA A 193 8.89 3.53 -1.51
C ALA A 193 8.41 4.95 -1.79
N GLY A 194 8.45 5.82 -0.79
CA GLY A 194 8.18 7.25 -0.96
C GLY A 194 6.79 7.61 -1.47
N ASN A 195 5.80 6.73 -1.28
CA ASN A 195 4.43 6.99 -1.72
C ASN A 195 3.68 7.87 -0.71
N GLU A 196 2.76 8.70 -1.21
CA GLU A 196 1.98 9.62 -0.39
C GLU A 196 0.50 9.61 -0.80
N ALA A 197 -0.38 9.36 0.16
CA ALA A 197 -1.83 9.42 -0.01
C ALA A 197 -2.51 9.92 1.29
N VAL A 198 -3.82 10.14 1.28
CA VAL A 198 -4.54 10.70 2.43
C VAL A 198 -4.71 9.71 3.59
N LEU A 199 -4.98 8.43 3.29
CA LEU A 199 -5.08 7.34 4.26
C LEU A 199 -4.32 6.12 3.76
N GLY A 200 -3.35 5.65 4.54
CA GLY A 200 -2.47 4.59 4.10
C GLY A 200 -1.59 5.04 2.93
N GLY A 201 -0.42 5.60 3.20
CA GLY A 201 0.44 6.19 2.16
C GLY A 201 0.69 5.27 0.97
N ALA A 202 0.78 3.97 1.20
CA ALA A 202 0.90 2.96 0.15
C ALA A 202 -0.40 2.17 -0.05
N ILE A 203 -0.97 1.60 1.00
CA ILE A 203 -2.11 0.68 0.92
C ILE A 203 -3.24 1.12 1.86
N ASN A 204 -4.46 1.11 1.34
CA ASN A 204 -5.68 1.27 2.14
C ASN A 204 -6.60 0.07 1.92
N VAL A 205 -7.00 -0.56 3.01
CA VAL A 205 -7.98 -1.63 3.02
C VAL A 205 -9.21 -1.21 3.80
N TRP A 206 -10.38 -1.43 3.21
CA TRP A 206 -11.66 -1.20 3.85
C TRP A 206 -12.63 -2.31 3.46
N SER A 207 -13.24 -2.95 4.43
CA SER A 207 -14.27 -3.94 4.15
C SER A 207 -15.33 -4.00 5.25
N ASN A 208 -16.55 -4.31 4.86
CA ASN A 208 -17.64 -4.67 5.74
C ASN A 208 -17.93 -6.20 5.74
N GLY A 209 -17.16 -6.96 4.98
CA GLY A 209 -17.29 -8.41 4.84
C GLY A 209 -16.02 -9.16 5.23
N GLU A 210 -16.09 -10.48 5.14
CA GLU A 210 -14.96 -11.37 5.35
C GLU A 210 -13.95 -11.20 4.21
N ASN A 211 -12.83 -10.55 4.49
CA ASN A 211 -11.76 -10.38 3.53
C ASN A 211 -10.41 -10.70 4.18
N THR A 212 -9.45 -11.06 3.34
CA THR A 212 -8.09 -11.36 3.78
C THR A 212 -7.09 -10.34 3.23
N VAL A 213 -6.12 -9.98 4.07
CA VAL A 213 -4.96 -9.20 3.68
C VAL A 213 -3.71 -10.02 4.00
N LYS A 214 -2.89 -10.29 3.01
CA LYS A 214 -1.64 -11.00 3.18
C LYS A 214 -0.49 -10.18 2.60
N ILE A 215 0.50 -9.86 3.43
CA ILE A 215 1.71 -9.12 3.04
C ILE A 215 2.91 -9.98 3.42
N THR A 216 3.70 -10.40 2.43
CA THR A 216 4.88 -11.26 2.66
C THR A 216 6.10 -10.77 1.90
N ASP A 217 7.28 -10.97 2.46
CA ASP A 217 8.58 -10.69 1.80
C ASP A 217 8.63 -9.28 1.16
N SER A 218 7.98 -8.30 1.77
CA SER A 218 7.76 -6.99 1.14
C SER A 218 8.32 -5.84 1.97
N THR A 219 8.69 -4.75 1.28
CA THR A 219 9.31 -3.58 1.90
C THR A 219 8.44 -2.33 1.72
N PHE A 220 8.21 -1.62 2.82
CA PHE A 220 7.51 -0.34 2.86
C PHE A 220 8.44 0.71 3.45
N THR A 221 8.96 1.63 2.64
CA THR A 221 9.93 2.61 3.10
C THR A 221 9.57 4.04 2.73
N GLY A 222 9.63 4.95 3.70
CA GLY A 222 9.41 6.37 3.45
C GLY A 222 8.03 6.74 2.93
N ASN A 223 7.02 5.87 3.10
CA ASN A 223 5.65 6.20 2.70
C ASN A 223 5.03 7.17 3.71
N ALA A 224 4.17 8.06 3.24
CA ALA A 224 3.65 9.15 4.06
C ALA A 224 2.15 9.38 3.90
N THR A 225 1.54 9.84 4.99
CA THR A 225 0.17 10.39 4.98
C THR A 225 0.05 11.54 5.97
N LYS A 226 -0.79 12.50 5.68
CA LYS A 226 -1.16 13.54 6.66
C LYS A 226 -2.14 13.03 7.71
N SER A 227 -2.74 11.88 7.52
CA SER A 227 -3.75 11.28 8.39
C SER A 227 -3.23 10.01 9.09
N HIS A 228 -3.70 8.83 8.77
CA HIS A 228 -3.45 7.59 9.50
C HIS A 228 -2.80 6.52 8.62
N GLY A 229 -1.90 5.71 9.21
CA GLY A 229 -1.22 4.61 8.55
C GLY A 229 -0.23 5.10 7.49
N GLY A 230 0.98 5.50 7.89
CA GLY A 230 1.99 6.06 6.97
C GLY A 230 2.26 5.18 5.76
N ALA A 231 2.31 3.88 5.93
CA ALA A 231 2.37 2.91 4.85
C ALA A 231 1.00 2.25 4.61
N VAL A 232 0.40 1.64 5.63
CA VAL A 232 -0.78 0.79 5.48
C VAL A 232 -1.87 1.19 6.47
N TYR A 233 -3.09 1.30 5.98
CA TYR A 233 -4.30 1.50 6.78
C TYR A 233 -5.29 0.38 6.52
N ILE A 234 -5.72 -0.33 7.57
CA ILE A 234 -6.69 -1.43 7.49
C ILE A 234 -7.85 -1.16 8.44
N THR A 235 -9.08 -1.28 7.95
CA THR A 235 -10.29 -1.20 8.75
C THR A 235 -11.35 -2.19 8.26
N GLY A 236 -12.09 -2.76 9.19
CA GLY A 236 -13.15 -3.74 8.92
C GLY A 236 -13.07 -4.92 9.90
N SER A 237 -14.10 -5.10 10.71
CA SER A 237 -14.11 -6.08 11.83
C SER A 237 -13.97 -7.55 11.42
N GLN A 238 -14.13 -7.86 10.14
CA GLN A 238 -14.00 -9.20 9.57
C GLN A 238 -12.81 -9.31 8.60
N VAL A 239 -11.87 -8.36 8.62
CA VAL A 239 -10.67 -8.40 7.78
C VAL A 239 -9.56 -9.13 8.52
N GLU A 240 -9.26 -10.35 8.12
CA GLU A 240 -8.12 -11.09 8.64
C GLU A 240 -6.81 -10.63 7.98
N THR A 241 -5.80 -10.30 8.78
CA THR A 241 -4.53 -9.77 8.26
C THR A 241 -3.36 -10.67 8.66
N THR A 242 -2.51 -11.00 7.69
CA THR A 242 -1.23 -11.67 7.91
C THR A 242 -0.11 -10.83 7.31
N ILE A 243 0.89 -10.50 8.14
CA ILE A 243 2.11 -9.81 7.72
C ILE A 243 3.29 -10.68 8.13
N ALA A 244 4.12 -11.10 7.18
CA ALA A 244 5.27 -11.96 7.46
C ALA A 244 6.50 -11.54 6.64
N ASP A 245 7.67 -11.66 7.27
CA ASP A 245 8.97 -11.42 6.62
C ASP A 245 9.03 -10.06 5.91
N ALA A 246 8.42 -9.05 6.52
CA ALA A 246 8.27 -7.72 5.95
C ALA A 246 9.12 -6.66 6.68
N THR A 247 9.40 -5.56 5.98
CA THR A 247 10.09 -4.41 6.55
C THR A 247 9.27 -3.14 6.35
N PHE A 248 9.03 -2.42 7.44
CA PHE A 248 8.41 -1.11 7.45
C PHE A 248 9.40 -0.10 8.03
N SER A 249 9.94 0.79 7.19
CA SER A 249 10.96 1.73 7.63
C SER A 249 10.67 3.17 7.22
N LYS A 250 10.91 4.12 8.12
CA LYS A 250 10.82 5.56 7.85
C LYS A 250 9.45 6.02 7.31
N ASN A 251 8.40 5.24 7.57
CA ASN A 251 7.05 5.65 7.17
C ASN A 251 6.50 6.67 8.17
N THR A 252 5.70 7.61 7.68
CA THR A 252 5.23 8.74 8.50
C THR A 252 3.73 8.96 8.37
N SER A 253 3.08 9.19 9.51
CA SER A 253 1.69 9.65 9.55
C SER A 253 1.55 10.95 10.32
N GLY A 254 0.70 11.85 9.86
CA GLY A 254 0.40 13.08 10.59
C GLY A 254 -0.37 12.84 11.88
N LYS A 255 -1.02 11.71 12.04
CA LYS A 255 -1.81 11.34 13.22
C LYS A 255 -1.36 10.02 13.82
N GLN A 256 -1.92 8.88 13.45
CA GLN A 256 -1.76 7.60 14.13
C GLN A 256 -1.17 6.54 13.19
N GLY A 257 -0.41 5.61 13.78
CA GLY A 257 0.21 4.50 13.05
C GLY A 257 1.22 5.00 12.03
N GLY A 258 2.46 5.28 12.46
CA GLY A 258 3.51 5.78 11.56
C GLY A 258 3.75 4.87 10.36
N ALA A 259 3.69 3.57 10.55
CA ALA A 259 3.69 2.57 9.48
C ALA A 259 2.30 1.97 9.26
N LEU A 260 1.71 1.39 10.31
CA LEU A 260 0.51 0.58 10.22
C LEU A 260 -0.59 1.12 11.15
N GLN A 261 -1.76 1.37 10.61
CA GLN A 261 -2.99 1.65 11.33
C GLN A 261 -3.95 0.48 11.17
N LEU A 262 -4.36 -0.08 12.30
CA LEU A 262 -5.43 -1.09 12.42
C LEU A 262 -6.59 -0.45 13.19
N ALA A 263 -7.69 -0.20 12.51
CA ALA A 263 -8.84 0.52 13.08
C ALA A 263 -10.09 -0.36 13.06
N GLY A 264 -10.37 -1.04 14.18
CA GLY A 264 -11.44 -2.03 14.25
C GLY A 264 -11.26 -3.13 13.19
N ALA A 265 -10.03 -3.45 12.86
CA ALA A 265 -9.71 -4.59 11.99
C ALA A 265 -9.99 -5.90 12.72
N GLY A 266 -10.20 -6.97 11.97
CA GLY A 266 -10.28 -8.31 12.50
C GLY A 266 -8.97 -8.79 13.13
N GLU A 267 -8.75 -10.08 13.17
CA GLU A 267 -7.51 -10.61 13.73
C GLU A 267 -6.30 -10.30 12.83
N THR A 268 -5.20 -9.89 13.45
CA THR A 268 -3.96 -9.57 12.75
C THR A 268 -2.81 -10.43 13.29
N THR A 269 -2.12 -11.14 12.40
CA THR A 269 -0.91 -11.89 12.71
C THR A 269 0.30 -11.24 12.09
N ILE A 270 1.36 -10.99 12.87
CA ILE A 270 2.61 -10.38 12.39
C ILE A 270 3.78 -11.28 12.77
N THR A 271 4.58 -11.73 11.80
CA THR A 271 5.70 -12.64 12.04
C THR A 271 6.98 -12.14 11.37
N ASN A 272 8.14 -12.30 12.03
CA ASN A 272 9.49 -12.01 11.51
C ASN A 272 9.58 -10.62 10.83
N THR A 273 8.88 -9.64 11.34
CA THR A 273 8.73 -8.33 10.69
C THR A 273 9.47 -7.25 11.49
N THR A 274 10.07 -6.32 10.76
CA THR A 274 10.79 -5.19 11.36
C THR A 274 10.06 -3.87 11.08
N PHE A 275 9.84 -3.10 12.14
CA PHE A 275 9.36 -1.72 12.09
C PHE A 275 10.48 -0.80 12.60
N SER A 276 11.08 0.01 11.71
CA SER A 276 12.21 0.86 12.07
C SER A 276 12.01 2.32 11.67
N GLU A 277 12.37 3.23 12.56
CA GLU A 277 12.37 4.68 12.32
C GLU A 277 11.01 5.23 11.80
N ASN A 278 9.89 4.55 12.06
CA ASN A 278 8.58 5.06 11.66
C ASN A 278 8.11 6.14 12.65
N ALA A 279 7.35 7.11 12.15
CA ALA A 279 6.89 8.22 12.97
C ALA A 279 5.41 8.51 12.81
N ALA A 280 4.71 8.59 13.93
CA ALA A 280 3.33 9.09 14.02
C ALA A 280 3.28 10.48 14.65
N GLY A 281 2.32 11.28 14.24
CA GLY A 281 2.05 12.55 14.92
C GLY A 281 1.66 12.31 16.38
N THR A 282 0.72 11.40 16.65
CA THR A 282 0.15 11.22 17.99
C THR A 282 0.37 9.82 18.56
N PHE A 283 -0.17 8.77 17.97
CA PHE A 283 -0.24 7.43 18.59
C PHE A 283 0.40 6.35 17.73
N GLY A 284 1.21 5.50 18.38
CA GLY A 284 1.84 4.36 17.75
C GLY A 284 2.81 4.75 16.64
N GLY A 285 4.04 5.11 17.01
CA GLY A 285 5.07 5.52 16.05
C GLY A 285 5.27 4.52 14.90
N ALA A 286 5.14 3.23 15.17
CA ALA A 286 5.06 2.19 14.16
C ALA A 286 3.61 1.71 13.95
N ILE A 287 2.97 1.16 14.98
CA ILE A 287 1.64 0.56 14.89
C ILE A 287 0.66 1.25 15.85
N ASN A 288 -0.49 1.60 15.33
CA ASN A 288 -1.68 1.88 16.15
C ASN A 288 -2.71 0.78 15.94
N ALA A 289 -3.12 0.10 17.01
CA ALA A 289 -4.12 -0.96 17.02
C ALA A 289 -5.29 -0.55 17.92
N THR A 290 -6.37 -0.08 17.34
CA THR A 290 -7.59 0.32 18.04
C THR A 290 -8.69 -0.71 17.76
N GLY A 291 -9.24 -1.33 18.82
CA GLY A 291 -10.30 -2.32 18.68
C GLY A 291 -9.89 -3.57 17.87
N THR A 292 -8.62 -3.92 17.87
CA THR A 292 -8.03 -4.99 17.05
C THR A 292 -7.22 -5.95 17.89
N LYS A 293 -7.30 -7.24 17.60
CA LYS A 293 -6.45 -8.27 18.21
C LYS A 293 -5.23 -8.51 17.33
N VAL A 294 -4.03 -8.36 17.91
CA VAL A 294 -2.77 -8.54 17.21
C VAL A 294 -1.93 -9.64 17.88
N ALA A 295 -1.58 -10.66 17.11
CA ALA A 295 -0.64 -11.72 17.53
C ALA A 295 0.69 -11.55 16.78
N ALA A 296 1.78 -11.32 17.51
CA ALA A 296 3.09 -11.08 16.96
C ALA A 296 4.10 -12.15 17.36
N THR A 297 5.00 -12.54 16.45
CA THR A 297 6.10 -13.47 16.72
C THR A 297 7.38 -12.94 16.09
N ASN A 298 8.45 -12.84 16.88
CA ASN A 298 9.77 -12.34 16.43
C ASN A 298 9.70 -10.99 15.73
N VAL A 299 8.91 -10.04 16.27
CA VAL A 299 8.78 -8.70 15.70
C VAL A 299 9.77 -7.75 16.38
N THR A 300 10.43 -6.93 15.56
CA THR A 300 11.38 -5.92 16.03
C THR A 300 10.82 -4.52 15.79
N PHE A 301 10.86 -3.69 16.84
CA PHE A 301 10.55 -2.28 16.77
C PHE A 301 11.78 -1.45 17.15
N GLU A 302 12.31 -0.65 16.23
CA GLU A 302 13.56 0.08 16.44
C GLU A 302 13.44 1.55 16.05
N GLY A 303 13.73 2.46 16.98
CA GLY A 303 13.78 3.89 16.72
C GLY A 303 12.46 4.55 16.28
N ASN A 304 11.31 3.89 16.53
CA ASN A 304 10.03 4.45 16.16
C ASN A 304 9.59 5.57 17.11
N LYS A 305 8.76 6.51 16.63
CA LYS A 305 8.49 7.74 17.36
C LYS A 305 7.04 8.21 17.28
N ALA A 306 6.43 8.49 18.46
CA ALA A 306 5.22 9.29 18.58
C ALA A 306 5.61 10.75 18.86
N ALA A 307 5.56 11.60 17.80
CA ALA A 307 6.36 12.82 17.73
C ALA A 307 5.75 14.08 18.37
N SER A 308 4.41 14.19 18.45
CA SER A 308 3.76 15.38 19.00
C SER A 308 3.90 15.49 20.52
N ALA A 309 3.58 16.64 21.10
CA ALA A 309 3.56 16.84 22.54
C ALA A 309 2.65 15.84 23.27
N ASP A 310 1.55 15.43 22.65
CA ASP A 310 0.64 14.40 23.14
C ASP A 310 0.93 13.02 22.53
N GLY A 311 2.17 12.73 22.18
CA GLY A 311 2.59 11.47 21.57
C GLY A 311 2.59 10.32 22.59
N HIS A 312 1.95 9.20 22.27
CA HIS A 312 1.86 8.00 23.08
C HIS A 312 2.24 6.74 22.28
N GLY A 313 2.93 5.81 22.95
CA GLY A 313 3.38 4.56 22.32
C GLY A 313 4.37 4.82 21.19
N GLY A 314 5.65 5.01 21.53
CA GLY A 314 6.69 5.34 20.55
C GLY A 314 6.77 4.32 19.42
N ALA A 315 6.58 3.05 19.71
CA ALA A 315 6.43 1.99 18.71
C ALA A 315 4.95 1.58 18.56
N LEU A 316 4.29 1.21 19.66
CA LEU A 316 3.00 0.56 19.65
C LEU A 316 1.99 1.28 20.54
N PHE A 317 0.80 1.49 20.04
CA PHE A 317 -0.35 1.94 20.80
C PHE A 317 -1.50 0.95 20.64
N VAL A 318 -2.04 0.46 21.76
CA VAL A 318 -3.16 -0.50 21.80
C VAL A 318 -4.30 0.09 22.59
N ASP A 319 -5.47 0.15 22.01
CA ASP A 319 -6.58 0.91 22.56
C ASP A 319 -7.93 0.24 22.34
N GLY A 320 -8.74 0.31 23.40
CA GLY A 320 -10.14 -0.07 23.36
C GLY A 320 -10.43 -1.47 23.88
N GLN A 321 -11.63 -1.62 24.44
CA GLN A 321 -12.11 -2.87 24.98
C GLN A 321 -12.12 -3.98 23.93
N GLY A 322 -11.58 -5.14 24.26
CA GLY A 322 -11.45 -6.29 23.37
C GLY A 322 -10.28 -6.20 22.38
N ALA A 323 -9.55 -5.07 22.34
CA ALA A 323 -8.26 -5.03 21.66
C ALA A 323 -7.21 -5.80 22.45
N SER A 324 -6.23 -6.36 21.75
CA SER A 324 -5.11 -7.03 22.42
C SER A 324 -3.86 -7.01 21.55
N TYR A 325 -2.72 -7.01 22.23
CA TYR A 325 -1.44 -7.28 21.59
C TYR A 325 -0.70 -8.37 22.33
N THR A 326 -0.38 -9.42 21.63
CA THR A 326 0.47 -10.51 22.14
C THR A 326 1.75 -10.61 21.33
N GLN A 327 2.90 -10.77 21.98
CA GLN A 327 4.16 -10.99 21.25
C GLN A 327 5.01 -12.07 21.93
N ALA A 328 5.51 -12.99 21.11
CA ALA A 328 6.50 -13.98 21.52
C ALA A 328 7.83 -13.73 20.78
N GLY A 329 8.90 -13.48 21.56
CA GLY A 329 10.22 -13.13 21.01
C GLY A 329 10.26 -11.72 20.39
N GLY A 330 11.45 -11.31 19.93
CA GLY A 330 11.67 -10.01 19.35
C GLY A 330 12.04 -8.91 20.36
N LYS A 331 11.99 -7.65 19.93
CA LYS A 331 12.53 -6.55 20.74
C LYS A 331 11.91 -5.19 20.44
N PHE A 332 11.97 -4.29 21.43
CA PHE A 332 11.67 -2.87 21.32
C PHE A 332 12.93 -2.07 21.71
N VAL A 333 13.56 -1.40 20.75
CA VAL A 333 14.86 -0.73 20.95
C VAL A 333 14.77 0.75 20.55
N GLY A 334 15.16 1.64 21.45
CA GLY A 334 15.31 3.07 21.16
C GLY A 334 14.03 3.78 20.68
N ASN A 335 12.85 3.22 20.96
CA ASN A 335 11.59 3.86 20.59
C ASN A 335 11.26 5.03 21.54
N SER A 336 10.56 6.04 21.06
CA SER A 336 10.31 7.23 21.84
C SER A 336 8.91 7.80 21.68
N ALA A 337 8.32 8.19 22.81
CA ALA A 337 7.10 8.99 22.84
C ALA A 337 7.35 10.28 23.64
N LYS A 338 6.65 11.35 23.29
CA LYS A 338 6.79 12.61 24.06
C LYS A 338 6.11 12.51 25.42
N LYS A 339 5.03 11.76 25.56
CA LYS A 339 4.22 11.73 26.77
C LYS A 339 4.27 10.37 27.48
N ASN A 340 3.68 9.32 26.94
CA ASN A 340 3.53 8.07 27.64
C ASN A 340 3.92 6.86 26.76
N GLY A 341 4.58 5.86 27.40
CA GLY A 341 4.95 4.61 26.76
C GLY A 341 6.00 4.79 25.68
N GLY A 342 7.27 4.85 26.05
CA GLY A 342 8.37 5.04 25.08
C GLY A 342 8.38 4.00 23.99
N ALA A 343 8.12 2.74 24.33
CA ALA A 343 7.86 1.69 23.37
C ALA A 343 6.35 1.45 23.21
N ILE A 344 5.66 1.09 24.29
CA ILE A 344 4.26 0.65 24.24
C ILE A 344 3.37 1.50 25.16
N ARG A 345 2.22 1.86 24.64
CA ARG A 345 1.08 2.36 25.43
C ARG A 345 -0.11 1.43 25.24
N VAL A 346 -0.72 1.03 26.36
CA VAL A 346 -1.96 0.22 26.37
C VAL A 346 -3.02 0.92 27.18
N GLN A 347 -4.22 1.03 26.66
CA GLN A 347 -5.29 1.72 27.38
C GLN A 347 -6.71 1.21 27.11
N ASP A 348 -7.64 1.68 27.96
CA ASP A 348 -9.09 1.59 27.80
C ASP A 348 -9.63 0.17 27.56
N GLY A 349 -9.17 -0.76 28.42
CA GLY A 349 -9.60 -2.15 28.43
C GLY A 349 -8.85 -3.07 27.47
N ALA A 350 -7.82 -2.56 26.77
CA ALA A 350 -6.97 -3.39 25.92
C ALA A 350 -6.03 -4.28 26.73
N ASP A 351 -5.72 -5.48 26.22
CA ASP A 351 -4.82 -6.43 26.84
C ASP A 351 -3.41 -6.40 26.23
N LEU A 352 -2.39 -6.73 27.04
CA LEU A 352 -1.01 -6.90 26.61
C LEU A 352 -0.40 -8.18 27.18
N ALA A 353 0.15 -9.03 26.33
CA ALA A 353 0.90 -10.21 26.77
C ALA A 353 2.22 -10.32 26.00
N LEU A 354 3.33 -10.25 26.72
CA LEU A 354 4.66 -10.33 26.15
C LEU A 354 5.43 -11.52 26.74
N LYS A 355 6.08 -12.30 25.88
CA LYS A 355 6.90 -13.44 26.26
C LYS A 355 8.24 -13.43 25.53
N ASN A 356 9.35 -13.58 26.27
CA ASN A 356 10.71 -13.56 25.70
C ASN A 356 11.00 -12.30 24.88
N VAL A 357 10.56 -11.12 25.33
CA VAL A 357 10.74 -9.83 24.65
C VAL A 357 11.80 -9.00 25.36
N VAL A 358 12.60 -8.27 24.58
CA VAL A 358 13.65 -7.39 25.11
C VAL A 358 13.27 -5.93 24.86
N PHE A 359 13.39 -5.11 25.90
CA PHE A 359 13.29 -3.65 25.82
C PHE A 359 14.66 -3.03 26.09
N ASP A 360 15.10 -2.11 25.25
CA ASP A 360 16.36 -1.41 25.41
C ASP A 360 16.26 0.04 24.96
N GLY A 361 16.68 0.97 25.83
CA GLY A 361 16.80 2.40 25.50
C GLY A 361 15.52 3.12 25.07
N ASN A 362 14.33 2.61 25.39
CA ASN A 362 13.07 3.27 25.06
C ASN A 362 12.80 4.44 26.03
N THR A 363 12.23 5.54 25.51
CA THR A 363 12.11 6.79 26.28
C THR A 363 10.74 7.46 26.15
N ALA A 364 10.20 7.93 27.29
CA ALA A 364 9.03 8.81 27.35
C ALA A 364 9.04 9.63 28.63
N ALA A 365 8.14 10.59 28.77
CA ALA A 365 7.95 11.30 30.04
C ALA A 365 7.42 10.36 31.14
N ASN A 366 6.52 9.42 30.78
CA ASN A 366 6.00 8.39 31.68
C ASN A 366 6.12 7.01 31.00
N GLY A 367 6.55 5.99 31.78
CA GLY A 367 6.72 4.63 31.26
C GLY A 367 7.70 4.58 30.08
N GLY A 368 9.01 4.70 30.37
CA GLY A 368 10.05 4.68 29.31
C GLY A 368 9.92 3.50 28.36
N ALA A 369 9.62 2.31 28.85
CA ALA A 369 9.32 1.13 28.02
C ALA A 369 7.80 1.01 27.80
N VAL A 370 7.05 0.69 28.86
CA VAL A 370 5.60 0.43 28.78
C VAL A 370 4.85 1.40 29.70
N ASP A 371 3.73 1.90 29.24
CA ASP A 371 2.78 2.67 30.05
C ASP A 371 1.37 2.12 29.84
N THR A 372 0.59 2.06 30.92
CA THR A 372 -0.77 1.55 30.93
C THR A 372 -1.75 2.53 31.56
N PHE A 373 -2.96 2.60 31.02
CA PHE A 373 -4.01 3.42 31.57
C PHE A 373 -5.37 2.75 31.38
N ASN A 374 -6.04 2.42 32.47
CA ASN A 374 -7.27 1.63 32.41
C ASN A 374 -7.16 0.40 31.49
N ALA A 375 -5.97 -0.21 31.41
CA ALA A 375 -5.74 -1.39 30.60
C ALA A 375 -6.48 -2.60 31.15
N GLY A 376 -6.72 -3.58 30.31
CA GLY A 376 -7.16 -4.92 30.71
C GLY A 376 -6.02 -5.73 31.34
N ALA A 377 -5.88 -6.98 30.96
CA ALA A 377 -4.79 -7.82 31.45
C ALA A 377 -3.44 -7.42 30.86
N VAL A 378 -2.43 -7.24 31.72
CA VAL A 378 -1.04 -6.96 31.29
C VAL A 378 -0.11 -8.01 31.89
N THR A 379 0.54 -8.78 31.04
CA THR A 379 1.43 -9.86 31.46
C THR A 379 2.79 -9.81 30.76
N PHE A 380 3.85 -10.06 31.55
CA PHE A 380 5.21 -10.20 31.06
C PHE A 380 5.78 -11.54 31.52
N THR A 381 6.28 -12.35 30.60
CA THR A 381 6.92 -13.64 30.87
C THR A 381 8.30 -13.66 30.24
N ASP A 382 9.33 -13.94 31.00
CA ASP A 382 10.72 -13.98 30.51
C ASP A 382 11.09 -12.72 29.66
N THR A 383 10.62 -11.56 30.11
CA THR A 383 10.80 -10.27 29.43
C THR A 383 11.84 -9.43 30.15
N THR A 384 12.74 -8.81 29.38
CA THR A 384 13.84 -7.98 29.91
C THR A 384 13.60 -6.50 29.62
N PHE A 385 13.86 -5.64 30.60
CA PHE A 385 13.72 -4.19 30.52
C PHE A 385 15.06 -3.50 30.76
#